data_3b03acbf8f1da5cab8f40e754de520f7
#
_entry.id   3b03acbf8f1da5cab8f40e754de520f7
#
_cell.length_a   1.000
_cell.length_b   1.000
_cell.length_c   1.000
_cell.angle_alpha   90.00
_cell.angle_beta   90.00
_cell.angle_gamma   90.00
#
_symmetry.space_group_name_H-M   'P 1'
#
loop_
_entity.id
_entity.type
_entity.pdbx_description
1 polymer ?
#
loop_
_entity_poly.entity_id
_entity_poly.type
_entity_poly.pdbx_seq_one_letter_code
_entity_poly.pdbx_strand_id
1 'polypeptide(L)'
;MNYVRHNKELDGTLYKPEEPVIFTKADSALLKDRKPFFVPDFMGRIDYEAELVVRICRLGKSIPQRFAHRYYDAVTLGVDFTARDMQRRLREKGMPWELSKGFDGSAAIGEWVDIGRFRDIQAINLRLDINGSTVQQACTGDMIFAVDELISYISKYFTLKAGDLIYTGTPAGTGPVAIGDRLEGWLDDRKVLGFSCR
;
A
#
# COMPACT_ATOMS: atom_id res chain seq x y z
N MET A 1 -1.74 6.61 -5.55
CA MET A 1 -2.04 7.03 -6.96
C MET A 1 -0.96 6.53 -7.95
N ASN A 2 -0.53 5.29 -7.79
CA ASN A 2 0.55 4.69 -8.62
C ASN A 2 0.05 3.72 -9.71
N TYR A 3 -1.27 3.68 -9.96
CA TYR A 3 -1.90 2.90 -11.03
C TYR A 3 -2.93 3.75 -11.77
N VAL A 4 -2.81 3.81 -13.11
CA VAL A 4 -3.65 4.68 -13.95
C VAL A 4 -5.15 4.34 -13.83
N ARG A 5 -5.49 3.05 -13.76
CA ARG A 5 -6.90 2.61 -13.64
C ARG A 5 -7.50 3.01 -12.29
N HIS A 6 -6.73 2.96 -11.20
CA HIS A 6 -7.17 3.43 -9.88
C HIS A 6 -7.41 4.95 -9.87
N ASN A 7 -6.53 5.73 -10.53
CA ASN A 7 -6.72 7.18 -10.66
C ASN A 7 -8.05 7.51 -11.37
N LYS A 8 -8.42 6.71 -12.39
CA LYS A 8 -9.72 6.85 -13.05
C LYS A 8 -10.90 6.57 -12.11
N GLU A 9 -10.81 5.57 -11.23
CA GLU A 9 -11.86 5.28 -10.24
C GLU A 9 -12.09 6.45 -9.27
N LEU A 10 -11.01 7.11 -8.85
CA LEU A 10 -11.08 8.20 -7.87
C LEU A 10 -11.54 9.52 -8.48
N ASP A 11 -11.03 9.88 -9.64
CA ASP A 11 -11.15 11.23 -10.21
C ASP A 11 -11.92 11.25 -11.54
N GLY A 12 -12.41 10.09 -12.00
CA GLY A 12 -13.21 9.95 -13.25
C GLY A 12 -12.39 10.06 -14.54
N THR A 13 -11.12 10.44 -14.47
CA THR A 13 -10.24 10.62 -15.63
C THR A 13 -9.00 9.74 -15.56
N LEU A 14 -8.56 9.24 -16.71
CA LEU A 14 -7.27 8.58 -16.83
C LEU A 14 -6.18 9.65 -16.80
N TYR A 15 -5.44 9.72 -15.70
CA TYR A 15 -4.30 10.62 -15.62
C TYR A 15 -3.10 9.92 -14.98
N LYS A 16 -1.92 10.33 -15.42
CA LYS A 16 -0.63 9.91 -14.86
C LYS A 16 -0.03 11.12 -14.14
N PRO A 17 0.15 11.07 -12.81
CA PRO A 17 0.80 12.16 -12.11
C PRO A 17 2.25 12.31 -12.59
N GLU A 18 2.75 13.54 -12.59
CA GLU A 18 4.15 13.83 -12.97
C GLU A 18 5.13 13.40 -11.87
N GLU A 19 4.69 13.42 -10.61
CA GLU A 19 5.47 13.04 -9.43
C GLU A 19 4.66 12.14 -8.48
N PRO A 20 5.34 11.27 -7.70
CA PRO A 20 4.68 10.48 -6.65
C PRO A 20 4.03 11.37 -5.59
N VAL A 21 2.79 11.06 -5.21
CA VAL A 21 2.12 11.68 -4.06
C VAL A 21 2.47 10.87 -2.82
N ILE A 22 3.16 11.53 -1.87
CA ILE A 22 3.67 10.87 -0.66
C ILE A 22 2.91 11.38 0.57
N PHE A 23 2.51 10.47 1.43
CA PHE A 23 2.03 10.71 2.79
C PHE A 23 2.65 9.67 3.73
N THR A 24 2.64 9.95 5.02
CA THR A 24 3.20 9.06 6.04
C THR A 24 2.10 8.43 6.89
N LYS A 25 2.41 7.27 7.46
CA LYS A 25 1.62 6.62 8.49
C LYS A 25 2.49 6.45 9.74
N ALA A 26 1.92 6.68 10.92
CA ALA A 26 2.62 6.46 12.18
C ALA A 26 2.85 4.95 12.44
N ASP A 27 3.76 4.62 13.34
CA ASP A 27 4.03 3.23 13.75
C ASP A 27 2.78 2.54 14.30
N SER A 28 1.90 3.28 14.98
CA SER A 28 0.61 2.78 15.51
C SER A 28 -0.37 2.35 14.41
N ALA A 29 -0.19 2.85 13.18
CA ALA A 29 -0.99 2.41 12.04
C ALA A 29 -0.71 0.96 11.63
N LEU A 30 0.44 0.37 12.02
CA LEU A 30 0.81 -0.98 11.60
C LEU A 30 -0.05 -2.06 12.25
N LEU A 31 -0.73 -2.83 11.41
CA LEU A 31 -1.44 -4.05 11.77
C LEU A 31 -0.65 -5.25 11.24
N LYS A 32 -0.07 -6.04 12.16
CA LYS A 32 0.78 -7.19 11.86
C LYS A 32 0.34 -8.44 12.63
N ASP A 33 1.04 -9.53 12.43
CA ASP A 33 0.86 -10.78 13.18
C ASP A 33 -0.55 -11.39 12.98
N ARG A 34 -1.18 -11.16 11.83
CA ARG A 34 -2.54 -11.64 11.48
C ARG A 34 -3.61 -11.20 12.49
N LYS A 35 -3.36 -10.13 13.24
CA LYS A 35 -4.35 -9.57 14.16
C LYS A 35 -5.57 -9.07 13.38
N PRO A 36 -6.77 -9.11 13.98
CA PRO A 36 -7.95 -8.57 13.34
C PRO A 36 -7.85 -7.06 13.16
N PHE A 37 -8.39 -6.56 12.05
CA PHE A 37 -8.62 -5.13 11.86
C PHE A 37 -9.94 -4.75 12.54
N PHE A 38 -9.89 -3.84 13.51
CA PHE A 38 -11.07 -3.29 14.14
C PHE A 38 -11.56 -2.10 13.32
N VAL A 39 -12.74 -2.26 12.70
CA VAL A 39 -13.34 -1.21 11.87
C VAL A 39 -13.82 -0.07 12.79
N PRO A 40 -13.25 1.16 12.64
CA PRO A 40 -13.67 2.27 13.49
C PRO A 40 -15.10 2.71 13.19
N ASP A 41 -15.99 2.71 14.20
CA ASP A 41 -17.42 3.02 14.08
C ASP A 41 -17.70 4.52 13.82
N PHE A 42 -16.77 5.40 14.19
CA PHE A 42 -16.90 6.86 14.06
C PHE A 42 -16.34 7.44 12.77
N MET A 43 -15.71 6.63 11.90
CA MET A 43 -15.03 7.11 10.69
C MET A 43 -15.85 6.98 9.41
N GLY A 44 -17.03 6.35 9.46
CA GLY A 44 -17.85 6.06 8.29
C GLY A 44 -17.25 4.98 7.40
N ARG A 45 -17.26 5.17 6.08
CA ARG A 45 -16.79 4.16 5.13
C ARG A 45 -15.28 4.00 5.18
N ILE A 46 -14.82 2.77 5.45
CA ILE A 46 -13.41 2.35 5.36
C ILE A 46 -13.24 1.48 4.13
N ASP A 47 -12.36 1.89 3.23
CA ASP A 47 -12.01 1.13 2.02
C ASP A 47 -10.68 0.38 2.19
N TYR A 48 -10.58 -0.78 1.54
CA TYR A 48 -9.33 -1.52 1.36
C TYR A 48 -8.58 -1.00 0.12
N GLU A 49 -7.27 -0.94 0.22
CA GLU A 49 -6.34 -0.62 -0.86
C GLU A 49 -5.16 -1.61 -0.77
N ALA A 50 -5.18 -2.67 -1.59
CA ALA A 50 -4.10 -3.67 -1.62
C ALA A 50 -2.87 -3.12 -2.32
N GLU A 51 -1.70 -3.26 -1.69
CA GLU A 51 -0.44 -2.69 -2.17
C GLU A 51 0.72 -3.67 -2.03
N LEU A 52 1.65 -3.67 -2.99
CA LEU A 52 2.97 -4.18 -2.71
C LEU A 52 3.61 -3.32 -1.61
N VAL A 53 4.15 -3.94 -0.58
CA VAL A 53 4.89 -3.25 0.49
C VAL A 53 6.33 -3.70 0.45
N VAL A 54 7.23 -2.72 0.42
CA VAL A 54 8.68 -2.93 0.34
C VAL A 54 9.32 -2.59 1.69
N ARG A 55 10.17 -3.48 2.20
CA ARG A 55 10.91 -3.26 3.45
C ARG A 55 12.29 -2.69 3.16
N ILE A 56 12.59 -1.53 3.73
CA ILE A 56 13.93 -0.94 3.67
C ILE A 56 14.88 -1.69 4.60
N CYS A 57 16.05 -2.06 4.11
CA CYS A 57 17.03 -2.86 4.85
C CYS A 57 18.28 -2.07 5.29
N ARG A 58 18.43 -0.82 4.83
CA ARG A 58 19.58 0.02 5.23
C ARG A 58 19.27 1.50 5.23
N LEU A 59 20.06 2.24 6.01
CA LEU A 59 20.00 3.70 6.07
C LEU A 59 20.37 4.32 4.70
N GLY A 60 19.56 5.30 4.24
CA GLY A 60 19.83 6.01 2.99
C GLY A 60 19.16 7.36 2.89
N LYS A 61 19.84 8.30 2.25
CA LYS A 61 19.36 9.65 1.93
C LYS A 61 19.83 10.01 0.52
N SER A 62 18.95 10.64 -0.28
CA SER A 62 19.26 11.05 -1.67
C SER A 62 19.82 9.89 -2.51
N ILE A 63 19.16 8.74 -2.45
CA ILE A 63 19.58 7.50 -3.11
C ILE A 63 19.39 7.63 -4.62
N PRO A 64 20.45 7.52 -5.44
CA PRO A 64 20.29 7.47 -6.89
C PRO A 64 19.49 6.23 -7.30
N GLN A 65 18.54 6.37 -8.23
CA GLN A 65 17.64 5.30 -8.66
C GLN A 65 18.40 4.00 -9.04
N ARG A 66 19.52 4.10 -9.76
CA ARG A 66 20.36 2.95 -10.14
C ARG A 66 20.89 2.13 -8.98
N PHE A 67 20.87 2.66 -7.75
CA PHE A 67 21.33 1.98 -6.53
C PHE A 67 20.18 1.64 -5.57
N ALA A 68 18.95 2.02 -5.86
CA ALA A 68 17.80 1.81 -4.98
C ALA A 68 17.58 0.34 -4.63
N HIS A 69 17.81 -0.58 -5.58
CA HIS A 69 17.72 -2.03 -5.39
C HIS A 69 18.59 -2.59 -4.24
N ARG A 70 19.56 -1.82 -3.73
CA ARG A 70 20.42 -2.20 -2.59
C ARG A 70 19.84 -1.83 -1.24
N TYR A 71 18.70 -1.14 -1.21
CA TYR A 71 18.10 -0.58 0.00
C TYR A 71 16.86 -1.31 0.48
N TYR A 72 16.43 -2.35 -0.21
CA TYR A 72 15.33 -3.22 0.22
C TYR A 72 15.71 -4.69 0.08
N ASP A 73 15.12 -5.55 0.91
CA ASP A 73 15.46 -6.98 0.98
C ASP A 73 14.23 -7.90 0.94
N ALA A 74 13.06 -7.37 1.23
CA ALA A 74 11.84 -8.17 1.27
C ALA A 74 10.63 -7.37 0.84
N VAL A 75 9.62 -8.08 0.37
CA VAL A 75 8.31 -7.54 0.01
C VAL A 75 7.19 -8.33 0.66
N THR A 76 6.04 -7.72 0.79
CA THR A 76 4.79 -8.39 1.17
C THR A 76 3.61 -7.72 0.47
N LEU A 77 2.42 -8.32 0.58
CA LEU A 77 1.18 -7.60 0.32
C LEU A 77 0.71 -6.94 1.61
N GLY A 78 0.34 -5.67 1.52
CA GLY A 78 -0.31 -4.94 2.59
C GLY A 78 -1.68 -4.41 2.16
N VAL A 79 -2.41 -3.85 3.12
CA VAL A 79 -3.66 -3.11 2.89
C VAL A 79 -3.54 -1.74 3.52
N ASP A 80 -3.64 -0.69 2.69
CA ASP A 80 -3.78 0.71 3.13
C ASP A 80 -5.26 1.01 3.36
N PHE A 81 -5.73 0.80 4.59
CA PHE A 81 -7.10 1.15 4.95
C PHE A 81 -7.31 2.67 4.90
N THR A 82 -8.38 3.07 4.26
CA THR A 82 -8.68 4.46 3.97
C THR A 82 -10.08 4.84 4.46
N ALA A 83 -10.16 5.80 5.40
CA ALA A 83 -11.44 6.42 5.77
C ALA A 83 -11.91 7.34 4.63
N ARG A 84 -12.66 6.76 3.67
CA ARG A 84 -12.93 7.35 2.36
C ARG A 84 -13.70 8.67 2.42
N ASP A 85 -14.73 8.75 3.25
CA ASP A 85 -15.52 9.98 3.38
C ASP A 85 -14.70 11.09 4.03
N MET A 86 -13.87 10.75 5.02
CA MET A 86 -12.94 11.70 5.64
C MET A 86 -11.89 12.17 4.64
N GLN A 87 -11.30 11.27 3.85
CA GLN A 87 -10.32 11.62 2.82
C GLN A 87 -10.91 12.63 1.82
N ARG A 88 -12.14 12.39 1.33
CA ARG A 88 -12.83 13.31 0.42
C ARG A 88 -12.95 14.70 1.04
N ARG A 89 -13.45 14.77 2.27
CA ARG A 89 -13.61 16.04 3.02
C ARG A 89 -12.27 16.78 3.22
N LEU A 90 -11.20 16.04 3.53
CA LEU A 90 -9.87 16.63 3.71
C LEU A 90 -9.30 17.16 2.38
N ARG A 91 -9.46 16.39 1.28
CA ARG A 91 -9.06 16.83 -0.07
C ARG A 91 -9.78 18.12 -0.49
N GLU A 92 -11.10 18.21 -0.33
CA GLU A 92 -11.90 19.39 -0.67
C GLU A 92 -11.46 20.65 0.08
N LYS A 93 -10.94 20.47 1.31
CA LYS A 93 -10.46 21.57 2.17
C LYS A 93 -8.95 21.82 2.06
N GLY A 94 -8.22 21.07 1.24
CA GLY A 94 -6.76 21.17 1.15
C GLY A 94 -6.04 20.80 2.46
N MET A 95 -6.65 19.96 3.30
CA MET A 95 -6.10 19.55 4.60
C MET A 95 -5.24 18.28 4.47
N PRO A 96 -4.29 18.06 5.42
CA PRO A 96 -3.49 16.84 5.50
C PRO A 96 -4.34 15.56 5.59
N TRP A 97 -3.79 14.42 5.11
CA TRP A 97 -4.52 13.15 4.99
C TRP A 97 -4.36 12.21 6.17
N GLU A 98 -3.53 12.54 7.16
CA GLU A 98 -3.16 11.67 8.26
C GLU A 98 -4.37 11.05 8.99
N LEU A 99 -5.43 11.84 9.25
CA LEU A 99 -6.63 11.33 9.90
C LEU A 99 -7.37 10.27 9.08
N SER A 100 -7.26 10.33 7.75
CA SER A 100 -7.93 9.38 6.84
C SER A 100 -7.07 8.19 6.45
N LYS A 101 -5.75 8.29 6.62
CA LYS A 101 -4.77 7.31 6.16
C LYS A 101 -3.90 6.74 7.28
N GLY A 102 -3.65 7.51 8.35
CA GLY A 102 -2.69 7.20 9.40
C GLY A 102 -3.29 6.73 10.73
N PHE A 103 -4.59 6.42 10.79
CA PHE A 103 -5.25 5.94 12.01
C PHE A 103 -4.77 4.53 12.41
N ASP A 104 -4.98 4.16 13.66
CA ASP A 104 -4.51 2.90 14.24
C ASP A 104 -4.98 1.68 13.43
N GLY A 105 -4.04 0.79 13.11
CA GLY A 105 -4.31 -0.42 12.34
C GLY A 105 -4.56 -0.20 10.85
N SER A 106 -4.44 1.03 10.33
CA SER A 106 -4.74 1.35 8.93
C SER A 106 -3.70 0.84 7.93
N ALA A 107 -2.59 0.27 8.38
CA ALA A 107 -1.51 -0.28 7.54
C ALA A 107 -1.31 -1.77 7.85
N ALA A 108 -2.16 -2.62 7.28
CA ALA A 108 -2.01 -4.07 7.45
C ALA A 108 -0.86 -4.59 6.59
N ILE A 109 -0.04 -5.49 7.16
CA ILE A 109 1.07 -6.15 6.45
C ILE A 109 1.00 -7.66 6.59
N GLY A 110 1.37 -8.35 5.51
CA GLY A 110 1.48 -9.81 5.46
C GLY A 110 2.85 -10.35 5.88
N GLU A 111 3.07 -11.61 5.61
CA GLU A 111 4.36 -12.27 5.79
C GLU A 111 5.38 -11.77 4.76
N TRP A 112 6.60 -11.52 5.20
CA TRP A 112 7.68 -11.07 4.33
C TRP A 112 8.17 -12.19 3.41
N VAL A 113 8.41 -11.83 2.16
CA VAL A 113 9.04 -12.69 1.15
C VAL A 113 10.34 -12.02 0.72
N ASP A 114 11.44 -12.75 0.79
CA ASP A 114 12.75 -12.30 0.32
C ASP A 114 12.69 -11.97 -1.19
N ILE A 115 13.26 -10.81 -1.60
CA ILE A 115 13.22 -10.36 -2.99
C ILE A 115 13.94 -11.32 -3.94
N GLY A 116 14.92 -12.07 -3.47
CA GLY A 116 15.64 -13.08 -4.27
C GLY A 116 14.76 -14.25 -4.75
N ARG A 117 13.52 -14.36 -4.25
CA ARG A 117 12.53 -15.30 -4.74
C ARG A 117 11.83 -14.86 -6.02
N PHE A 118 11.91 -13.60 -6.36
CA PHE A 118 11.31 -13.04 -7.57
C PHE A 118 12.40 -12.77 -8.61
N ARG A 119 12.11 -13.13 -9.85
CA ARG A 119 13.02 -12.81 -10.97
C ARG A 119 13.10 -11.30 -11.21
N ASP A 120 11.97 -10.62 -11.05
CA ASP A 120 11.82 -9.19 -11.23
C ASP A 120 10.72 -8.66 -10.30
N ILE A 121 11.05 -7.68 -9.45
CA ILE A 121 10.11 -7.05 -8.54
C ILE A 121 9.01 -6.26 -9.27
N GLN A 122 9.26 -5.87 -10.52
CA GLN A 122 8.28 -5.20 -11.38
C GLN A 122 7.44 -6.18 -12.21
N ALA A 123 7.48 -7.49 -11.92
CA ALA A 123 6.69 -8.51 -12.60
C ALA A 123 5.93 -9.44 -11.62
N ILE A 124 5.67 -8.97 -10.40
CA ILE A 124 4.93 -9.70 -9.37
C ILE A 124 3.43 -9.48 -9.57
N ASN A 125 2.64 -10.57 -9.60
CA ASN A 125 1.19 -10.48 -9.56
C ASN A 125 0.74 -10.37 -8.10
N LEU A 126 -0.06 -9.35 -7.80
CA LEU A 126 -0.70 -9.17 -6.51
C LEU A 126 -2.21 -9.43 -6.64
N ARG A 127 -2.79 -10.07 -5.62
CA ARG A 127 -4.22 -10.35 -5.54
C ARG A 127 -4.72 -10.21 -4.12
N LEU A 128 -5.87 -9.56 -3.96
CA LEU A 128 -6.63 -9.52 -2.71
C LEU A 128 -7.98 -10.18 -2.92
N ASP A 129 -8.33 -11.11 -2.04
CA ASP A 129 -9.65 -11.71 -1.97
C ASP A 129 -10.35 -11.25 -0.67
N ILE A 130 -11.66 -11.04 -0.73
CA ILE A 130 -12.51 -10.85 0.44
C ILE A 130 -13.59 -11.92 0.41
N ASN A 131 -13.71 -12.68 1.50
CA ASN A 131 -14.68 -13.78 1.65
C ASN A 131 -14.60 -14.79 0.49
N GLY A 132 -13.38 -15.05 -0.02
CA GLY A 132 -13.12 -15.98 -1.11
C GLY A 132 -13.37 -15.43 -2.52
N SER A 133 -13.78 -14.17 -2.66
CA SER A 133 -13.95 -13.51 -3.96
C SER A 133 -12.82 -12.53 -4.24
N THR A 134 -12.20 -12.61 -5.41
CA THR A 134 -11.13 -11.67 -5.83
C THR A 134 -11.72 -10.28 -6.05
N VAL A 135 -11.19 -9.29 -5.32
CA VAL A 135 -11.63 -7.90 -5.38
C VAL A 135 -10.59 -6.98 -6.03
N GLN A 136 -9.29 -7.27 -5.87
CA GLN A 136 -8.21 -6.57 -6.56
C GLN A 136 -7.20 -7.57 -7.13
N GLN A 137 -6.75 -7.31 -8.35
CA GLN A 137 -5.68 -8.06 -9.01
C GLN A 137 -4.92 -7.16 -9.97
N ALA A 138 -3.59 -7.19 -9.92
CA ALA A 138 -2.73 -6.42 -10.81
C ALA A 138 -1.32 -7.01 -10.87
N CYS A 139 -0.54 -6.56 -11.85
CA CYS A 139 0.89 -6.78 -11.90
C CYS A 139 1.63 -5.52 -11.41
N THR A 140 2.75 -5.68 -10.71
CA THR A 140 3.61 -4.55 -10.30
C THR A 140 4.22 -3.82 -11.50
N GLY A 141 4.27 -4.46 -12.67
CA GLY A 141 4.64 -3.83 -13.94
C GLY A 141 3.68 -2.73 -14.42
N ASP A 142 2.45 -2.71 -13.90
CA ASP A 142 1.45 -1.68 -14.21
C ASP A 142 1.61 -0.40 -13.36
N MET A 143 2.59 -0.36 -12.45
CA MET A 143 2.92 0.83 -11.66
C MET A 143 3.37 1.98 -12.55
N ILE A 144 2.93 3.19 -12.23
CA ILE A 144 3.37 4.43 -12.90
C ILE A 144 4.83 4.73 -12.55
N PHE A 145 5.17 4.59 -11.27
CA PHE A 145 6.52 4.77 -10.73
C PHE A 145 7.00 3.43 -10.19
N ALA A 146 8.10 2.92 -10.72
CA ALA A 146 8.73 1.69 -10.27
C ALA A 146 9.23 1.79 -8.82
N VAL A 147 9.44 0.65 -8.16
CA VAL A 147 9.92 0.60 -6.75
C VAL A 147 11.21 1.41 -6.57
N ASP A 148 12.19 1.23 -7.46
CA ASP A 148 13.47 1.95 -7.38
C ASP A 148 13.31 3.46 -7.57
N GLU A 149 12.35 3.89 -8.38
CA GLU A 149 12.02 5.29 -8.59
C GLU A 149 11.36 5.89 -7.34
N LEU A 150 10.41 5.18 -6.73
CA LEU A 150 9.78 5.59 -5.46
C LEU A 150 10.82 5.76 -4.35
N ILE A 151 11.73 4.79 -4.17
CA ILE A 151 12.80 4.87 -3.16
C ILE A 151 13.71 6.07 -3.43
N SER A 152 14.11 6.27 -4.67
CA SER A 152 14.92 7.42 -5.06
C SER A 152 14.21 8.74 -4.76
N TYR A 153 12.94 8.86 -5.15
CA TYR A 153 12.13 10.06 -4.92
C TYR A 153 11.93 10.34 -3.43
N ILE A 154 11.44 9.36 -2.65
CA ILE A 154 11.18 9.50 -1.22
C ILE A 154 12.47 9.88 -0.47
N SER A 155 13.60 9.26 -0.82
CA SER A 155 14.87 9.51 -0.14
C SER A 155 15.44 10.92 -0.36
N LYS A 156 14.90 11.71 -1.31
CA LYS A 156 15.23 13.14 -1.45
C LYS A 156 14.68 13.96 -0.27
N TYR A 157 13.53 13.58 0.26
CA TYR A 157 12.85 14.31 1.34
C TYR A 157 13.11 13.69 2.71
N PHE A 158 13.10 12.35 2.81
CA PHE A 158 13.20 11.59 4.05
C PHE A 158 14.49 10.76 4.07
N THR A 159 15.12 10.66 5.23
CA THR A 159 16.17 9.64 5.45
C THR A 159 15.49 8.31 5.73
N LEU A 160 15.62 7.36 4.80
CA LEU A 160 15.12 6.01 4.96
C LEU A 160 15.98 5.25 5.98
N LYS A 161 15.33 4.48 6.85
CA LYS A 161 15.97 3.66 7.89
C LYS A 161 15.68 2.19 7.66
N ALA A 162 16.54 1.31 8.14
CA ALA A 162 16.23 -0.12 8.17
C ALA A 162 14.96 -0.35 9.00
N GLY A 163 14.00 -1.08 8.42
CA GLY A 163 12.68 -1.33 8.99
C GLY A 163 11.58 -0.38 8.48
N ASP A 164 11.92 0.71 7.80
CA ASP A 164 10.90 1.53 7.13
C ASP A 164 10.17 0.73 6.06
N LEU A 165 8.87 0.98 5.90
CA LEU A 165 7.99 0.32 4.96
C LEU A 165 7.50 1.31 3.92
N ILE A 166 7.54 0.93 2.65
CA ILE A 166 7.01 1.72 1.54
C ILE A 166 5.82 0.98 0.93
N TYR A 167 4.62 1.52 1.12
CA TYR A 167 3.43 1.15 0.40
C TYR A 167 3.49 1.80 -0.98
N THR A 168 3.38 0.99 -2.04
CA THR A 168 3.72 1.45 -3.40
C THR A 168 2.54 1.96 -4.21
N GLY A 169 1.36 2.01 -3.59
CA GLY A 169 0.11 2.39 -4.25
C GLY A 169 -0.73 1.19 -4.68
N THR A 170 -2.04 1.40 -4.73
CA THR A 170 -3.05 0.37 -4.99
C THR A 170 -3.53 0.37 -6.43
N PRO A 171 -3.84 -0.80 -7.03
CA PRO A 171 -4.55 -0.90 -8.31
C PRO A 171 -6.05 -0.58 -8.18
N ALA A 172 -6.75 -0.59 -9.30
CA ALA A 172 -8.21 -0.50 -9.37
C ALA A 172 -8.91 -1.64 -8.60
N GLY A 173 -10.17 -1.43 -8.22
CA GLY A 173 -11.02 -2.38 -7.49
C GLY A 173 -11.05 -2.13 -5.98
N THR A 174 -10.73 -0.90 -5.54
CA THR A 174 -10.89 -0.50 -4.12
C THR A 174 -12.36 -0.50 -3.73
N GLY A 175 -12.65 -0.82 -2.47
CA GLY A 175 -14.02 -0.90 -1.98
C GLY A 175 -14.10 -0.98 -0.47
N PRO A 176 -15.33 -0.96 0.09
CA PRO A 176 -15.53 -0.97 1.53
C PRO A 176 -15.21 -2.33 2.16
N VAL A 177 -14.78 -2.30 3.43
CA VAL A 177 -14.78 -3.46 4.31
C VAL A 177 -15.93 -3.37 5.30
N ALA A 178 -16.39 -4.54 5.76
CA ALA A 178 -17.40 -4.68 6.80
C ALA A 178 -16.90 -5.57 7.95
N ILE A 179 -17.51 -5.42 9.12
CA ILE A 179 -17.30 -6.34 10.24
C ILE A 179 -17.70 -7.74 9.78
N GLY A 180 -16.85 -8.73 10.05
CA GLY A 180 -17.01 -10.11 9.61
C GLY A 180 -16.27 -10.47 8.33
N ASP A 181 -15.81 -9.49 7.55
CA ASP A 181 -15.03 -9.76 6.35
C ASP A 181 -13.70 -10.46 6.69
N ARG A 182 -13.30 -11.39 5.82
CA ARG A 182 -12.02 -12.06 5.84
C ARG A 182 -11.21 -11.67 4.61
N LEU A 183 -10.10 -10.99 4.84
CA LEU A 183 -9.19 -10.58 3.79
C LEU A 183 -8.06 -11.60 3.65
N GLU A 184 -7.73 -11.95 2.41
CA GLU A 184 -6.64 -12.85 2.07
C GLU A 184 -5.87 -12.27 0.88
N GLY A 185 -4.53 -12.32 0.93
CA GLY A 185 -3.70 -11.69 -0.09
C GLY A 185 -2.54 -12.56 -0.55
N TRP A 186 -2.20 -12.44 -1.84
CA TRP A 186 -1.17 -13.24 -2.50
C TRP A 186 -0.19 -12.36 -3.27
N LEU A 187 1.06 -12.84 -3.30
CA LEU A 187 2.07 -12.43 -4.28
C LEU A 187 2.35 -13.67 -5.15
N ASP A 188 2.06 -13.57 -6.45
CA ASP A 188 1.98 -14.70 -7.38
C ASP A 188 1.07 -15.81 -6.82
N ASP A 189 1.57 -17.01 -6.62
CA ASP A 189 0.85 -18.17 -6.07
C ASP A 189 0.95 -18.26 -4.53
N ARG A 190 1.78 -17.42 -3.88
CA ARG A 190 2.02 -17.46 -2.45
C ARG A 190 1.04 -16.58 -1.67
N LYS A 191 0.27 -17.20 -0.78
CA LYS A 191 -0.52 -16.48 0.22
C LYS A 191 0.40 -15.87 1.27
N VAL A 192 0.36 -14.55 1.41
CA VAL A 192 1.18 -13.79 2.35
C VAL A 192 0.36 -13.05 3.40
N LEU A 193 -0.92 -12.78 3.14
CA LEU A 193 -1.79 -11.99 4.03
C LEU A 193 -3.04 -12.78 4.39
N GLY A 194 -3.52 -12.65 5.63
CA GLY A 194 -4.80 -13.22 6.05
C GLY A 194 -5.20 -12.74 7.44
N PHE A 195 -6.33 -12.02 7.52
CA PHE A 195 -6.92 -11.54 8.78
C PHE A 195 -8.42 -11.28 8.60
N SER A 196 -9.12 -10.98 9.70
CA SER A 196 -10.55 -10.66 9.69
C SER A 196 -10.78 -9.22 10.15
N CYS A 197 -11.88 -8.61 9.66
CA CYS A 197 -12.42 -7.35 10.17
C CYS A 197 -13.37 -7.61 11.35
N ARG A 198 -13.31 -6.80 12.40
CA ARG A 198 -14.12 -6.89 13.62
C ARG A 198 -14.63 -5.53 14.05
#